data_f54b01f970e511e94d85745b6832da65
#
_entry.id   f54b01f970e511e94d85745b6832da65
#
_cell.length_a   1.000
_cell.length_b   1.000
_cell.length_c   1.000
_cell.angle_alpha   90.00
_cell.angle_beta   90.00
_cell.angle_gamma   90.00
#
_symmetry.space_group_name_H-M   'P 1'
#
loop_
_entity.id
_entity.type
_entity.pdbx_description
1 polymer ?
#
loop_
_entity_poly.entity_id
_entity_poly.type
_entity_poly.pdbx_seq_one_letter_code
_entity_poly.pdbx_strand_id
1 'polypeptide(L)'
;MARKISAAVTKTTTAKETLLTVPVKNTGLWNLAYVNSLTTTNSPTIYWYDKSQNVEYTVFGGKNLGSGDYIMLSDAEVALQEGDEIRVAQSGTSAMTYIVTVELVAAQAVQYHQ
;
A
#
# COMPACT_ATOMS: atom_id res chain seq x y z
N MET A 1 11.04 -12.87 13.78
CA MET A 1 9.65 -12.82 14.23
C MET A 1 8.85 -11.92 13.32
N ALA A 2 7.71 -12.36 12.88
CA ALA A 2 6.85 -11.59 12.01
C ALA A 2 5.91 -10.73 12.84
N ARG A 3 5.59 -9.55 12.34
CA ARG A 3 4.59 -8.68 12.95
C ARG A 3 3.82 -7.98 11.84
N LYS A 4 2.58 -7.67 12.11
CA LYS A 4 1.75 -6.94 11.16
C LYS A 4 1.71 -5.48 11.53
N ILE A 5 1.80 -4.62 10.52
CA ILE A 5 1.61 -3.19 10.69
C ILE A 5 0.56 -2.73 9.70
N SER A 6 -0.20 -1.74 10.09
CA SER A 6 -1.19 -1.11 9.22
C SER A 6 -0.89 0.36 9.11
N ALA A 7 -1.21 0.92 7.96
CA ALA A 7 -1.12 2.35 7.73
C ALA A 7 -2.42 2.80 7.08
N ALA A 8 -2.87 3.99 7.42
CA ALA A 8 -4.13 4.50 6.92
C ALA A 8 -4.05 6.00 6.68
N VAL A 9 -4.81 6.46 5.70
CA VAL A 9 -4.95 7.89 5.44
C VAL A 9 -6.32 8.15 4.84
N THR A 10 -6.91 9.28 5.18
CA THR A 10 -8.08 9.80 4.47
C THR A 10 -7.59 10.95 3.61
N LYS A 11 -7.68 10.77 2.29
CA LYS A 11 -7.17 11.77 1.34
C LYS A 11 -8.29 12.65 0.84
N THR A 12 -7.99 13.93 0.75
CA THR A 12 -8.89 14.93 0.14
C THR A 12 -8.19 15.70 -0.97
N THR A 13 -7.04 15.21 -1.42
CA THR A 13 -6.27 15.81 -2.51
C THR A 13 -5.95 14.78 -3.56
N THR A 14 -5.55 15.23 -4.74
CA THR A 14 -5.17 14.33 -5.83
C THR A 14 -3.70 13.97 -5.82
N ALA A 15 -2.92 14.54 -4.90
CA ALA A 15 -1.49 14.29 -4.85
C ALA A 15 -1.19 12.84 -4.48
N LYS A 16 -0.22 12.26 -5.15
CA LYS A 16 0.29 10.95 -4.79
C LYS A 16 1.08 11.07 -3.49
N GLU A 17 0.85 10.12 -2.58
CA GLU A 17 1.63 10.10 -1.35
C GLU A 17 2.02 8.68 -0.97
N THR A 18 3.09 8.58 -0.21
CA THR A 18 3.54 7.31 0.32
C THR A 18 2.77 6.99 1.59
N LEU A 19 2.07 5.85 1.57
CA LEU A 19 1.30 5.43 2.73
C LEU A 19 2.14 4.60 3.69
N LEU A 20 3.04 3.79 3.15
CA LEU A 20 3.86 2.91 3.97
C LEU A 20 5.19 2.66 3.27
N THR A 21 6.28 2.67 4.04
CA THR A 21 7.61 2.30 3.56
C THR A 21 8.10 1.12 4.38
N VAL A 22 8.62 0.10 3.72
CA VAL A 22 9.19 -1.06 4.42
C VAL A 22 10.47 -0.64 5.12
N PRO A 23 10.54 -0.81 6.44
CA PRO A 23 11.71 -0.35 7.20
C PRO A 23 12.99 -1.07 6.81
N VAL A 24 14.10 -0.41 7.10
CA VAL A 24 15.43 -0.99 6.87
C VAL A 24 15.55 -2.30 7.62
N LYS A 25 16.19 -3.28 7.01
CA LYS A 25 16.40 -4.62 7.57
C LYS A 25 15.12 -5.41 7.77
N ASN A 26 14.07 -5.06 7.03
CA ASN A 26 12.84 -5.84 7.02
C ASN A 26 12.45 -6.16 5.60
N THR A 27 11.75 -7.27 5.45
CA THR A 27 10.98 -7.55 4.25
C THR A 27 9.52 -7.50 4.64
N GLY A 28 8.63 -7.33 3.66
CA GLY A 28 7.21 -7.21 3.92
C GLY A 28 6.41 -8.10 3.02
N LEU A 29 5.28 -8.56 3.54
CA LEU A 29 4.28 -9.25 2.74
C LEU A 29 3.01 -8.40 2.80
N TRP A 30 2.68 -7.77 1.67
CA TRP A 30 1.52 -6.89 1.58
C TRP A 30 0.31 -7.74 1.29
N ASN A 31 -0.56 -7.90 2.27
CA ASN A 31 -1.66 -8.82 2.14
C ASN A 31 -3.04 -8.20 2.30
N LEU A 32 -3.15 -6.90 2.53
CA LEU A 32 -4.43 -6.22 2.56
C LEU A 32 -4.31 -4.80 2.04
N ALA A 33 -5.21 -4.44 1.14
CA ALA A 33 -5.45 -3.06 0.75
C ALA A 33 -6.95 -2.81 0.76
N TYR A 34 -7.38 -1.75 1.43
CA TYR A 34 -8.77 -1.41 1.55
C TYR A 34 -8.95 0.06 1.20
N VAL A 35 -9.93 0.36 0.35
CA VAL A 35 -10.26 1.73 -0.04
C VAL A 35 -11.75 1.93 0.09
N ASN A 36 -12.13 3.02 0.75
CA ASN A 36 -13.54 3.35 0.96
C ASN A 36 -13.78 4.79 0.48
N SER A 37 -14.76 4.94 -0.40
CA SER A 37 -15.21 6.26 -0.85
C SER A 37 -16.25 6.78 0.13
N LEU A 38 -15.99 7.95 0.70
CA LEU A 38 -16.83 8.47 1.79
C LEU A 38 -17.97 9.37 1.29
N THR A 39 -17.76 10.12 0.23
CA THR A 39 -18.73 11.14 -0.18
C THR A 39 -19.25 10.96 -1.60
N THR A 40 -18.44 11.27 -2.60
CA THR A 40 -18.88 11.24 -4.01
C THR A 40 -17.96 10.37 -4.83
N THR A 41 -18.29 10.19 -6.09
CA THR A 41 -17.50 9.35 -6.98
C THR A 41 -16.08 9.84 -7.10
N ASN A 42 -15.14 8.92 -6.95
CA ASN A 42 -13.71 9.19 -7.06
C ASN A 42 -13.02 7.90 -7.50
N SER A 43 -11.85 8.01 -8.08
CA SER A 43 -11.12 6.86 -8.61
C SER A 43 -9.78 6.75 -7.91
N PRO A 44 -9.59 5.72 -7.07
CA PRO A 44 -8.33 5.53 -6.37
C PRO A 44 -7.32 4.79 -7.23
N THR A 45 -6.05 5.01 -6.95
CA THR A 45 -4.96 4.23 -7.51
C THR A 45 -4.00 3.87 -6.39
N ILE A 46 -3.59 2.61 -6.37
CA ILE A 46 -2.64 2.08 -5.39
C ILE A 46 -1.45 1.55 -6.15
N TYR A 47 -0.26 1.92 -5.70
CA TYR A 47 0.99 1.60 -6.37
C TYR A 47 1.92 0.84 -5.45
N TRP A 48 2.75 -0.01 -6.06
CA TRP A 48 3.92 -0.59 -5.44
C TRP A 48 5.15 0.07 -6.06
N TYR A 49 5.94 0.76 -5.24
CA TYR A 49 7.21 1.30 -5.68
C TYR A 49 8.32 0.35 -5.29
N ASP A 50 8.98 -0.21 -6.31
CA ASP A 50 10.11 -1.11 -6.13
C ASP A 50 11.37 -0.26 -6.09
N LYS A 51 11.89 -0.04 -4.90
CA LYS A 51 13.03 0.84 -4.73
C LYS A 51 14.28 0.29 -5.40
N SER A 52 14.48 -1.02 -5.39
CA SER A 52 15.69 -1.62 -5.94
C SER A 52 15.83 -1.34 -7.43
N GLN A 53 14.72 -1.26 -8.14
CA GLN A 53 14.71 -0.98 -9.58
C GLN A 53 14.28 0.46 -9.89
N ASN A 54 13.85 1.20 -8.88
CA ASN A 54 13.32 2.55 -9.04
C ASN A 54 12.16 2.58 -10.05
N VAL A 55 11.24 1.63 -9.88
CA VAL A 55 10.07 1.48 -10.76
C VAL A 55 8.82 1.43 -9.91
N GLU A 56 7.79 2.15 -10.36
CA GLU A 56 6.47 2.14 -9.72
C GLU A 56 5.51 1.33 -10.58
N TYR A 57 4.81 0.41 -9.95
CA TYR A 57 3.80 -0.41 -10.61
C TYR A 57 2.42 -0.08 -10.05
N THR A 58 1.42 -0.01 -10.93
CA THR A 58 0.04 0.16 -10.50
C THR A 58 -0.50 -1.20 -10.08
N VAL A 59 -0.88 -1.30 -8.81
CA VAL A 59 -1.49 -2.52 -8.27
C VAL A 59 -2.99 -2.50 -8.53
N PHE A 60 -3.59 -1.33 -8.38
CA PHE A 60 -5.02 -1.16 -8.58
C PHE A 60 -5.28 0.25 -9.09
N GLY A 61 -6.16 0.37 -10.08
CA GLY A 61 -6.54 1.68 -10.62
C GLY A 61 -7.61 1.56 -11.69
N GLY A 62 -8.10 2.70 -12.13
CA GLY A 62 -9.02 2.77 -13.25
C GLY A 62 -10.47 2.43 -12.92
N LYS A 63 -10.83 2.34 -11.63
CA LYS A 63 -12.20 2.05 -11.23
C LYS A 63 -12.76 3.19 -10.39
N ASN A 64 -13.93 3.67 -10.76
CA ASN A 64 -14.64 4.68 -9.99
C ASN A 64 -15.38 4.03 -8.83
N LEU A 65 -15.29 4.66 -7.66
CA LEU A 65 -16.04 4.27 -6.48
C LEU A 65 -17.06 5.36 -6.17
N GLY A 66 -18.31 5.00 -6.10
CA GLY A 66 -19.36 5.93 -5.68
C GLY A 66 -19.40 6.07 -4.16
N SER A 67 -20.27 6.95 -3.68
CA SER A 67 -20.41 7.18 -2.25
C SER A 67 -20.73 5.88 -1.52
N GLY A 68 -19.94 5.57 -0.50
CA GLY A 68 -20.13 4.36 0.31
C GLY A 68 -19.58 3.09 -0.31
N ASP A 69 -19.10 3.14 -1.55
CA ASP A 69 -18.47 1.97 -2.17
C ASP A 69 -17.09 1.74 -1.58
N TYR A 70 -16.67 0.49 -1.60
CA TYR A 70 -15.33 0.14 -1.14
C TYR A 70 -14.73 -0.97 -1.99
N ILE A 71 -13.43 -1.11 -1.89
CA ILE A 71 -12.68 -2.20 -2.49
C ILE A 71 -11.80 -2.79 -1.42
N MET A 72 -11.75 -4.11 -1.36
CA MET A 72 -10.84 -4.81 -0.48
C MET A 72 -10.05 -5.80 -1.32
N LEU A 73 -8.74 -5.65 -1.33
CA LEU A 73 -7.84 -6.59 -1.97
C LEU A 73 -7.16 -7.39 -0.87
N SER A 74 -7.45 -8.68 -0.87
CA SER A 74 -6.87 -9.62 0.08
C SER A 74 -6.51 -10.89 -0.67
N ASP A 75 -5.74 -11.76 -0.04
CA ASP A 75 -5.32 -13.04 -0.60
C ASP A 75 -4.41 -12.92 -1.83
N ALA A 76 -4.14 -11.72 -2.30
CA ALA A 76 -3.16 -11.47 -3.34
C ALA A 76 -1.98 -10.79 -2.66
N GLU A 77 -0.85 -11.45 -2.63
CA GLU A 77 0.29 -11.00 -1.83
C GLU A 77 1.38 -10.44 -2.71
N VAL A 78 1.90 -9.31 -2.31
CA VAL A 78 3.07 -8.71 -2.95
C VAL A 78 4.21 -8.74 -1.95
N ALA A 79 5.31 -9.36 -2.34
CA ALA A 79 6.51 -9.42 -1.51
C ALA A 79 7.27 -8.11 -1.66
N LEU A 80 7.52 -7.45 -0.54
CA LEU A 80 8.18 -6.15 -0.50
C LEU A 80 9.57 -6.31 0.09
N GLN A 81 10.53 -5.56 -0.46
CA GLN A 81 11.88 -5.50 0.05
C GLN A 81 12.03 -4.22 0.88
N GLU A 82 13.11 -4.14 1.65
CA GLU A 82 13.35 -2.92 2.42
C GLU A 82 13.40 -1.71 1.49
N GLY A 83 12.78 -0.63 1.91
CA GLY A 83 12.73 0.60 1.13
C GLY A 83 11.61 0.66 0.11
N ASP A 84 10.96 -0.46 -0.20
CA ASP A 84 9.79 -0.45 -1.07
C ASP A 84 8.67 0.35 -0.41
N GLU A 85 7.79 0.92 -1.23
CA GLU A 85 6.73 1.79 -0.74
C GLU A 85 5.39 1.37 -1.31
N ILE A 86 4.37 1.57 -0.50
CA ILE A 86 2.98 1.54 -0.96
C ILE A 86 2.55 2.99 -1.10
N ARG A 87 2.14 3.37 -2.31
CA ARG A 87 1.74 4.74 -2.62
C ARG A 87 0.28 4.76 -3.04
N VAL A 88 -0.40 5.87 -2.77
CA VAL A 88 -1.80 6.03 -3.11
C VAL A 88 -2.03 7.40 -3.75
N ALA A 89 -3.00 7.45 -4.65
CA ALA A 89 -3.43 8.67 -5.29
C ALA A 89 -4.92 8.54 -5.66
N GLN A 90 -5.54 9.63 -6.00
CA GLN A 90 -6.94 9.61 -6.43
C GLN A 90 -7.18 10.69 -7.46
N SER A 91 -8.23 10.50 -8.27
CA SER A 91 -8.52 11.40 -9.39
C SER A 91 -9.21 12.68 -8.96
N GLY A 92 -9.85 12.71 -7.82
CA GLY A 92 -10.60 13.87 -7.35
C GLY A 92 -10.32 14.21 -5.90
N THR A 93 -10.96 15.25 -5.41
CA THR A 93 -10.74 15.73 -4.04
C THR A 93 -11.75 15.20 -3.04
N SER A 94 -12.68 14.34 -3.46
CA SER A 94 -13.64 13.71 -2.56
C SER A 94 -12.92 12.78 -1.59
N ALA A 95 -13.32 12.79 -0.33
CA ALA A 95 -12.62 12.05 0.71
C ALA A 95 -12.66 10.55 0.46
N MET A 96 -11.50 9.91 0.50
CA MET A 96 -11.35 8.46 0.42
C MET A 96 -10.40 8.00 1.50
N THR A 97 -10.74 6.92 2.16
CA THR A 97 -9.89 6.31 3.18
C THR A 97 -9.17 5.11 2.59
N TYR A 98 -7.87 5.07 2.79
CA TYR A 98 -7.01 3.97 2.34
C TYR A 98 -6.40 3.31 3.57
N ILE A 99 -6.47 1.99 3.62
CA ILE A 99 -5.88 1.22 4.71
C ILE A 99 -5.12 0.07 4.09
N VAL A 100 -3.87 -0.11 4.49
CA VAL A 100 -3.06 -1.25 4.04
C VAL A 100 -2.48 -1.95 5.26
N THR A 101 -2.29 -3.25 5.14
CA THR A 101 -1.64 -4.06 6.17
C THR A 101 -0.53 -4.87 5.53
N VAL A 102 0.62 -4.83 6.15
CA VAL A 102 1.82 -5.53 5.71
C VAL A 102 2.34 -6.36 6.88
N GLU A 103 2.70 -7.59 6.60
CA GLU A 103 3.39 -8.42 7.57
C GLU A 103 4.88 -8.22 7.38
N LEU A 104 5.54 -7.75 8.42
CA LEU A 104 6.99 -7.49 8.38
C LEU A 104 7.73 -8.65 9.00
N VAL A 105 8.80 -9.05 8.34
CA VAL A 105 9.74 -10.03 8.85
C VAL A 105 11.10 -9.38 8.87
N ALA A 106 11.75 -9.39 10.03
CA ALA A 106 13.10 -8.87 10.13
C ALA A 106 14.00 -9.67 9.21
N ALA A 107 14.76 -8.99 8.37
CA ALA A 107 15.73 -9.64 7.53
C ALA A 107 16.78 -10.26 8.46
N GLN A 108 16.93 -11.58 8.38
CA GLN A 108 17.92 -12.24 9.19
C GLN A 108 19.30 -11.90 8.65
N ALA A 109 20.16 -11.50 9.56
CA ALA A 109 21.56 -11.45 9.19
C ALA A 109 21.93 -12.86 8.75
N VAL A 110 22.52 -12.95 7.58
CA VAL A 110 22.95 -14.26 7.10
C VAL A 110 23.97 -14.79 8.08
N GLN A 111 23.62 -15.89 8.69
CA GLN A 111 24.49 -16.50 9.67
C GLN A 111 25.33 -17.54 8.98
N TYR A 112 26.57 -17.25 8.86
CA TYR A 112 27.49 -18.21 8.32
C TYR A 112 28.11 -18.93 9.49
N HIS A 113 27.47 -19.97 9.86
CA HIS A 113 28.01 -20.82 10.91
C HIS A 113 28.91 -21.80 10.25
N GLN A 114 30.03 -21.37 10.07
CA GLN A 114 30.92 -22.28 9.38
C GLN A 114 32.02 -22.66 10.27
#